data_b8cd23f353bf232a025bf626d481f903
#
_entry.id   b8cd23f353bf232a025bf626d481f903
#
_cell.length_a   1.000
_cell.length_b   1.000
_cell.length_c   1.000
_cell.angle_alpha   90.00
_cell.angle_beta   90.00
_cell.angle_gamma   90.00
#
_symmetry.space_group_name_H-M   'P 1'
#
loop_
_entity.id
_entity.type
_entity.pdbx_description
1 polymer ?
#
loop_
_entity_poly.entity_id
_entity_poly.type
_entity_poly.pdbx_seq_one_letter_code
_entity_poly.pdbx_strand_id
1 'polypeptide(L)'
;MAFKARVFSGVQPTGNLHLGNYLGAITKFVALQERYDCIYCVVDLHAITVWQDPSELPRATREVTAAFLACGIDAKKQIIFNQSQVAEHAELAWVFNCVARMGWLNRMTQFKEKAGKDRENASVGLYVYPNLMAADILVYRATHVPVGEDQKQHLELSRDIAQKFNNDFAQSIHAHGYGEAFFPLPEPLIQGPATRVMSLRDGTKKMSKSEPSDYSRINLTDDADAIAQKIRKAKTDPEPLPSEEKGLEPRPEADNLVGIYAALKGSSKADVLREFGGGQFSTFKTALADLAVAKLGPIGAEMKKLMQDPVYIDSVLADGSERAQTLAAETMKAVKDIVGFVRR
;
A
#
# COMPACT_ATOMS: atom_id res chain seq x y z
N MET A 1 -15.65 -0.25 25.63
CA MET A 1 -14.32 0.44 25.70
C MET A 1 -13.99 1.01 24.35
N ALA A 2 -13.33 2.18 24.28
CA ALA A 2 -12.87 2.71 23.01
C ALA A 2 -11.70 1.87 22.48
N PHE A 3 -11.68 1.57 21.18
CA PHE A 3 -10.54 0.90 20.54
C PHE A 3 -9.33 1.82 20.48
N LYS A 4 -8.12 1.25 20.65
CA LYS A 4 -6.87 2.00 20.49
C LYS A 4 -6.74 2.48 19.04
N ALA A 5 -6.38 3.75 18.84
CA ALA A 5 -6.14 4.29 17.51
C ALA A 5 -4.92 3.61 16.88
N ARG A 6 -5.16 2.68 15.97
CA ARG A 6 -4.16 1.85 15.29
C ARG A 6 -4.37 1.88 13.80
N VAL A 7 -3.26 2.00 13.07
CA VAL A 7 -3.23 1.97 11.61
C VAL A 7 -2.66 0.64 11.13
N PHE A 8 -3.32 0.01 10.19
CA PHE A 8 -2.78 -1.12 9.44
C PHE A 8 -2.61 -0.75 7.97
N SER A 9 -1.47 -1.11 7.39
CA SER A 9 -1.24 -0.96 5.95
C SER A 9 -0.41 -2.11 5.41
N GLY A 10 -0.74 -2.56 4.21
CA GLY A 10 -0.06 -3.66 3.52
C GLY A 10 0.48 -3.26 2.15
N VAL A 11 1.66 -3.76 1.82
CA VAL A 11 2.27 -3.64 0.48
C VAL A 11 2.66 -5.02 -0.02
N GLN A 12 2.22 -5.36 -1.23
CA GLN A 12 2.57 -6.64 -1.85
C GLN A 12 4.05 -6.68 -2.27
N PRO A 13 4.76 -7.78 -1.98
CA PRO A 13 6.16 -7.98 -2.40
C PRO A 13 6.24 -8.39 -3.86
N THR A 14 5.90 -7.48 -4.74
CA THR A 14 5.90 -7.73 -6.17
C THR A 14 7.11 -7.14 -6.87
N GLY A 15 8.12 -6.70 -6.12
CA GLY A 15 9.38 -6.11 -6.59
C GLY A 15 9.22 -4.74 -7.28
N ASN A 16 10.34 -4.10 -7.58
CA ASN A 16 10.42 -2.88 -8.37
C ASN A 16 9.45 -1.77 -7.92
N LEU A 17 9.56 -1.37 -6.64
CA LEU A 17 8.83 -0.21 -6.15
C LEU A 17 9.26 1.04 -6.93
N HIS A 18 8.28 1.81 -7.35
CA HIS A 18 8.48 2.98 -8.19
C HIS A 18 7.91 4.25 -7.54
N LEU A 19 8.20 5.40 -8.13
CA LEU A 19 7.75 6.71 -7.67
C LEU A 19 6.25 6.77 -7.33
N GLY A 20 5.41 6.05 -8.08
CA GLY A 20 3.97 5.97 -7.79
C GLY A 20 3.65 5.28 -6.46
N ASN A 21 4.43 4.25 -6.07
CA ASN A 21 4.29 3.61 -4.76
C ASN A 21 4.79 4.55 -3.64
N TYR A 22 5.90 5.23 -3.88
CA TYR A 22 6.49 6.17 -2.93
C TYR A 22 5.53 7.33 -2.63
N LEU A 23 5.12 8.10 -3.65
CA LEU A 23 4.25 9.26 -3.47
C LEU A 23 2.79 8.88 -3.15
N GLY A 24 2.33 7.75 -3.65
CA GLY A 24 0.95 7.29 -3.44
C GLY A 24 0.70 6.69 -2.06
N ALA A 25 1.70 6.03 -1.46
CA ALA A 25 1.54 5.28 -0.23
C ALA A 25 2.64 5.54 0.81
N ILE A 26 3.93 5.29 0.50
CA ILE A 26 4.99 5.21 1.50
C ILE A 26 5.23 6.54 2.22
N THR A 27 5.18 7.68 1.51
CA THR A 27 5.29 9.02 2.13
C THR A 27 4.21 9.26 3.17
N LYS A 28 3.00 8.73 2.93
CA LYS A 28 1.88 8.82 3.88
C LYS A 28 2.12 7.95 5.10
N PHE A 29 2.69 6.75 4.92
CA PHE A 29 3.04 5.86 6.03
C PHE A 29 4.04 6.52 6.98
N VAL A 30 5.08 7.15 6.42
CA VAL A 30 6.07 7.89 7.20
C VAL A 30 5.43 9.01 8.02
N ALA A 31 4.47 9.75 7.44
CA ALA A 31 3.77 10.82 8.17
C ALA A 31 2.83 10.30 9.26
N LEU A 32 2.28 9.07 9.12
CA LEU A 32 1.34 8.50 10.08
C LEU A 32 2.02 8.03 11.37
N GLN A 33 3.27 7.58 11.30
CA GLN A 33 4.00 7.03 12.45
C GLN A 33 4.19 8.01 13.60
N GLU A 34 4.08 9.31 13.36
CA GLU A 34 4.18 10.34 14.40
C GLU A 34 2.89 10.47 15.23
N ARG A 35 1.76 9.91 14.74
CA ARG A 35 0.44 10.15 15.33
C ARG A 35 -0.29 8.88 15.74
N TYR A 36 0.09 7.73 15.18
CA TYR A 36 -0.60 6.47 15.34
C TYR A 36 0.35 5.33 15.69
N ASP A 37 -0.19 4.31 16.32
CA ASP A 37 0.42 2.99 16.45
C ASP A 37 0.27 2.28 15.10
N CYS A 38 1.35 2.20 14.32
CA CYS A 38 1.29 1.73 12.94
C CYS A 38 1.85 0.31 12.79
N ILE A 39 1.14 -0.49 11.98
CA ILE A 39 1.53 -1.84 11.59
C ILE A 39 1.65 -1.86 10.06
N TYR A 40 2.86 -2.12 9.56
CA TYR A 40 3.19 -2.19 8.15
C TYR A 40 3.52 -3.63 7.78
N CYS A 41 2.69 -4.21 6.93
CA CYS A 41 2.77 -5.61 6.54
C CYS A 41 3.24 -5.76 5.09
N VAL A 42 4.26 -6.58 4.87
CA VAL A 42 4.58 -7.07 3.53
C VAL A 42 3.68 -8.27 3.27
N VAL A 43 2.64 -8.08 2.43
CA VAL A 43 1.53 -9.03 2.29
C VAL A 43 1.82 -10.11 1.24
N ASP A 44 2.69 -11.03 1.59
CA ASP A 44 3.17 -12.14 0.76
C ASP A 44 2.09 -13.21 0.50
N LEU A 45 1.14 -13.44 1.42
CA LEU A 45 -0.02 -14.31 1.17
C LEU A 45 -0.94 -13.71 0.09
N HIS A 46 -1.08 -12.38 0.01
CA HIS A 46 -1.80 -11.76 -1.10
C HIS A 46 -1.05 -11.88 -2.42
N ALA A 47 0.29 -11.85 -2.39
CA ALA A 47 1.08 -11.96 -3.60
C ALA A 47 0.85 -13.30 -4.31
N ILE A 48 0.77 -14.40 -3.57
CA ILE A 48 0.59 -15.76 -4.13
C ILE A 48 -0.84 -16.05 -4.65
N THR A 49 -1.78 -15.12 -4.54
CA THR A 49 -3.10 -15.23 -5.22
C THR A 49 -2.96 -15.25 -6.74
N VAL A 50 -1.84 -14.75 -7.25
CA VAL A 50 -1.34 -14.92 -8.62
C VAL A 50 0.00 -15.61 -8.53
N TRP A 51 0.33 -16.44 -9.52
CA TRP A 51 1.59 -17.17 -9.49
C TRP A 51 2.81 -16.23 -9.29
N GLN A 52 3.68 -16.59 -8.37
CA GLN A 52 4.94 -15.91 -8.07
C GLN A 52 6.08 -16.91 -8.21
N ASP A 53 7.22 -16.46 -8.71
CA ASP A 53 8.43 -17.27 -8.71
C ASP A 53 8.93 -17.45 -7.25
N PRO A 54 8.99 -18.69 -6.73
CA PRO A 54 9.45 -18.94 -5.35
C PRO A 54 10.89 -18.48 -5.07
N SER A 55 11.73 -18.35 -6.09
CA SER A 55 13.09 -17.83 -5.94
C SER A 55 13.14 -16.31 -5.79
N GLU A 56 12.15 -15.59 -6.35
CA GLU A 56 12.10 -14.14 -6.35
C GLU A 56 11.29 -13.55 -5.18
N LEU A 57 10.31 -14.29 -4.67
CA LEU A 57 9.42 -13.79 -3.61
C LEU A 57 10.17 -13.37 -2.33
N PRO A 58 11.17 -14.11 -1.82
CA PRO A 58 11.95 -13.68 -0.65
C PRO A 58 12.75 -12.40 -0.92
N ARG A 59 13.33 -12.25 -2.11
CA ARG A 59 14.06 -11.04 -2.52
C ARG A 59 13.10 -9.84 -2.58
N ALA A 60 11.94 -10.01 -3.18
CA ALA A 60 10.94 -8.95 -3.28
C ALA A 60 10.38 -8.53 -1.90
N THR A 61 10.23 -9.48 -0.96
CA THR A 61 9.85 -9.20 0.43
C THR A 61 10.89 -8.32 1.12
N ARG A 62 12.17 -8.67 1.00
CA ARG A 62 13.27 -7.84 1.54
C ARG A 62 13.36 -6.49 0.88
N GLU A 63 13.13 -6.39 -0.44
CA GLU A 63 13.13 -5.12 -1.17
C GLU A 63 12.06 -4.15 -0.67
N VAL A 64 10.82 -4.62 -0.43
CA VAL A 64 9.76 -3.79 0.15
C VAL A 64 10.12 -3.35 1.57
N THR A 65 10.68 -4.25 2.38
CA THR A 65 11.14 -3.93 3.74
C THR A 65 12.25 -2.89 3.72
N ALA A 66 13.25 -3.06 2.84
CA ALA A 66 14.32 -2.08 2.64
C ALA A 66 13.79 -0.72 2.22
N ALA A 67 12.75 -0.68 1.36
CA ALA A 67 12.11 0.57 0.96
C ALA A 67 11.41 1.26 2.14
N PHE A 68 10.70 0.52 3.00
CA PHE A 68 10.08 1.08 4.20
C PHE A 68 11.13 1.74 5.11
N LEU A 69 12.23 1.03 5.37
CA LEU A 69 13.33 1.54 6.21
C LEU A 69 14.03 2.75 5.57
N ALA A 70 14.37 2.66 4.29
CA ALA A 70 15.05 3.72 3.55
C ALA A 70 14.20 5.00 3.41
N CYS A 71 12.87 4.86 3.38
CA CYS A 71 11.95 5.99 3.37
C CYS A 71 11.70 6.59 4.76
N GLY A 72 12.23 5.99 5.84
CA GLY A 72 12.19 6.56 7.19
C GLY A 72 11.11 5.98 8.11
N ILE A 73 10.60 4.79 7.83
CA ILE A 73 9.76 4.08 8.81
C ILE A 73 10.67 3.53 9.92
N ASP A 74 10.40 3.90 11.16
CA ASP A 74 11.15 3.49 12.34
C ASP A 74 10.69 2.13 12.84
N ALA A 75 11.40 1.06 12.48
CA ALA A 75 11.08 -0.31 12.87
C ALA A 75 11.15 -0.56 14.39
N LYS A 76 11.85 0.28 15.16
CA LYS A 76 11.89 0.16 16.63
C LYS A 76 10.61 0.64 17.28
N LYS A 77 9.94 1.63 16.68
CA LYS A 77 8.68 2.19 17.17
C LYS A 77 7.47 1.51 16.53
N GLN A 78 7.53 1.26 15.22
CA GLN A 78 6.46 0.66 14.47
C GLN A 78 6.70 -0.83 14.23
N ILE A 79 5.66 -1.56 13.84
CA ILE A 79 5.78 -2.99 13.50
C ILE A 79 5.93 -3.10 11.98
N ILE A 80 7.03 -3.72 11.52
CA ILE A 80 7.25 -4.09 10.12
C ILE A 80 7.46 -5.59 10.06
N PHE A 81 6.63 -6.31 9.32
CA PHE A 81 6.72 -7.78 9.22
C PHE A 81 6.17 -8.28 7.89
N ASN A 82 6.41 -9.54 7.56
CA ASN A 82 5.76 -10.20 6.43
C ASN A 82 4.63 -11.13 6.90
N GLN A 83 3.53 -11.08 6.18
CA GLN A 83 2.23 -11.66 6.55
C GLN A 83 2.30 -13.16 6.85
N SER A 84 3.05 -13.92 6.06
CA SER A 84 3.16 -15.39 6.20
C SER A 84 3.83 -15.83 7.51
N GLN A 85 4.52 -14.94 8.23
CA GLN A 85 5.12 -15.25 9.53
C GLN A 85 4.11 -15.20 10.69
N VAL A 86 2.89 -14.69 10.46
CA VAL A 86 1.83 -14.59 11.46
C VAL A 86 0.62 -15.38 10.97
N ALA A 87 0.51 -16.64 11.41
CA ALA A 87 -0.48 -17.59 10.93
C ALA A 87 -1.93 -17.15 11.20
N GLU A 88 -2.13 -16.32 12.19
CA GLU A 88 -3.42 -15.78 12.63
C GLU A 88 -4.16 -15.02 11.53
N HIS A 89 -3.45 -14.46 10.56
CA HIS A 89 -4.04 -13.85 9.36
C HIS A 89 -4.87 -14.85 8.56
N ALA A 90 -4.26 -16.00 8.25
CA ALA A 90 -4.94 -17.07 7.51
C ALA A 90 -6.03 -17.75 8.35
N GLU A 91 -5.81 -17.90 9.64
CA GLU A 91 -6.79 -18.50 10.56
C GLU A 91 -8.04 -17.61 10.67
N LEU A 92 -7.88 -16.29 10.87
CA LEU A 92 -9.01 -15.36 10.91
C LEU A 92 -9.70 -15.24 9.56
N ALA A 93 -8.94 -15.28 8.45
CA ALA A 93 -9.50 -15.28 7.11
C ALA A 93 -10.43 -16.48 6.88
N TRP A 94 -10.10 -17.65 7.42
CA TRP A 94 -11.00 -18.80 7.36
C TRP A 94 -12.31 -18.54 8.12
N VAL A 95 -12.24 -17.99 9.34
CA VAL A 95 -13.44 -17.60 10.10
C VAL A 95 -14.28 -16.60 9.30
N PHE A 96 -13.64 -15.61 8.67
CA PHE A 96 -14.34 -14.61 7.86
C PHE A 96 -14.92 -15.17 6.57
N ASN A 97 -14.32 -16.20 5.98
CA ASN A 97 -14.94 -16.94 4.87
C ASN A 97 -16.28 -17.58 5.26
N CYS A 98 -16.44 -17.94 6.56
CA CYS A 98 -17.68 -18.49 7.10
C CYS A 98 -18.69 -17.40 7.52
N VAL A 99 -18.25 -16.15 7.71
CA VAL A 99 -19.10 -14.99 8.07
C VAL A 99 -19.55 -14.22 6.84
N ALA A 100 -18.65 -13.98 5.89
CA ALA A 100 -18.91 -13.22 4.67
C ALA A 100 -19.93 -13.91 3.77
N ARG A 101 -20.61 -13.12 2.93
CA ARG A 101 -21.62 -13.63 2.01
C ARG A 101 -21.07 -13.68 0.59
N MET A 102 -21.37 -14.75 -0.15
CA MET A 102 -21.01 -14.88 -1.57
C MET A 102 -21.42 -13.64 -2.40
N GLY A 103 -22.61 -13.10 -2.15
CA GLY A 103 -23.10 -11.91 -2.87
C GLY A 103 -22.25 -10.65 -2.63
N TRP A 104 -21.51 -10.56 -1.52
CA TRP A 104 -20.57 -9.45 -1.27
C TRP A 104 -19.32 -9.61 -2.14
N LEU A 105 -18.75 -10.81 -2.17
CA LEU A 105 -17.57 -11.12 -2.98
C LEU A 105 -17.86 -11.00 -4.48
N ASN A 106 -19.04 -11.42 -4.92
CA ASN A 106 -19.46 -11.30 -6.34
C ASN A 106 -19.54 -9.84 -6.85
N ARG A 107 -19.70 -8.88 -5.94
CA ARG A 107 -19.72 -7.44 -6.28
C ARG A 107 -18.33 -6.82 -6.38
N MET A 108 -17.28 -7.52 -5.90
CA MET A 108 -15.92 -6.99 -5.94
C MET A 108 -15.41 -6.85 -7.37
N THR A 109 -15.05 -5.63 -7.75
CA THR A 109 -14.63 -5.31 -9.13
C THR A 109 -13.27 -5.88 -9.47
N GLN A 110 -12.34 -5.90 -8.52
CA GLN A 110 -10.97 -6.35 -8.76
C GLN A 110 -10.86 -7.84 -9.12
N PHE A 111 -11.76 -8.69 -8.61
CA PHE A 111 -11.80 -10.09 -9.07
C PHE A 111 -12.13 -10.16 -10.57
N LYS A 112 -13.12 -9.37 -11.01
CA LYS A 112 -13.54 -9.32 -12.41
C LYS A 112 -12.43 -8.84 -13.34
N GLU A 113 -11.64 -7.85 -12.88
CA GLU A 113 -10.52 -7.29 -13.62
C GLU A 113 -9.32 -8.25 -13.71
N LYS A 114 -8.93 -8.86 -12.58
CA LYS A 114 -7.76 -9.74 -12.50
C LYS A 114 -8.00 -11.13 -13.09
N ALA A 115 -9.19 -11.71 -12.92
CA ALA A 115 -9.55 -12.99 -13.52
C ALA A 115 -9.80 -12.88 -15.04
N GLY A 116 -10.10 -11.69 -15.56
CA GLY A 116 -10.32 -11.43 -16.97
C GLY A 116 -11.43 -12.29 -17.56
N LYS A 117 -11.17 -12.86 -18.76
CA LYS A 117 -12.11 -13.75 -19.46
C LYS A 117 -12.05 -15.20 -18.96
N ASP A 118 -10.95 -15.60 -18.34
CA ASP A 118 -10.66 -16.97 -17.90
C ASP A 118 -10.91 -17.17 -16.40
N ARG A 119 -12.16 -16.92 -15.99
CA ARG A 119 -12.55 -16.98 -14.58
C ARG A 119 -12.52 -18.39 -13.98
N GLU A 120 -12.69 -19.41 -14.82
CA GLU A 120 -12.72 -20.80 -14.39
C GLU A 120 -11.34 -21.29 -13.95
N ASN A 121 -10.26 -20.71 -14.50
CA ASN A 121 -8.88 -21.02 -14.14
C ASN A 121 -8.30 -20.06 -13.05
N ALA A 122 -9.10 -19.09 -12.58
CA ALA A 122 -8.67 -18.22 -11.50
C ALA A 122 -8.59 -19.00 -10.17
N SER A 123 -7.55 -18.72 -9.36
CA SER A 123 -7.41 -19.38 -8.06
C SER A 123 -8.55 -18.96 -7.11
N VAL A 124 -8.96 -19.88 -6.22
CA VAL A 124 -9.92 -19.55 -5.16
C VAL A 124 -9.40 -18.41 -4.29
N GLY A 125 -8.08 -18.36 -4.04
CA GLY A 125 -7.42 -17.27 -3.32
C GLY A 125 -7.70 -15.91 -3.94
N LEU A 126 -7.70 -15.80 -5.28
CA LEU A 126 -8.04 -14.56 -5.98
C LEU A 126 -9.51 -14.14 -5.79
N TYR A 127 -10.41 -15.07 -5.50
CA TYR A 127 -11.81 -14.77 -5.21
C TYR A 127 -12.03 -14.35 -3.75
N VAL A 128 -11.34 -15.01 -2.80
CA VAL A 128 -11.56 -14.79 -1.36
C VAL A 128 -10.54 -13.84 -0.70
N TYR A 129 -9.53 -13.34 -1.44
CA TYR A 129 -8.52 -12.46 -0.82
C TYR A 129 -9.11 -11.20 -0.14
N PRO A 130 -10.29 -10.65 -0.49
CA PRO A 130 -10.87 -9.55 0.26
C PRO A 130 -11.20 -9.91 1.71
N ASN A 131 -11.52 -11.20 1.99
CA ASN A 131 -11.70 -11.69 3.35
C ASN A 131 -10.37 -11.81 4.10
N LEU A 132 -9.28 -12.17 3.40
CA LEU A 132 -7.93 -12.12 3.97
C LEU A 132 -7.52 -10.68 4.29
N MET A 133 -7.83 -9.71 3.42
CA MET A 133 -7.58 -8.30 3.72
C MET A 133 -8.38 -7.82 4.94
N ALA A 134 -9.63 -8.24 5.10
CA ALA A 134 -10.40 -7.96 6.31
C ALA A 134 -9.74 -8.58 7.55
N ALA A 135 -9.21 -9.82 7.44
CA ALA A 135 -8.48 -10.47 8.51
C ALA A 135 -7.20 -9.73 8.88
N ASP A 136 -6.44 -9.25 7.89
CA ASP A 136 -5.22 -8.47 8.10
C ASP A 136 -5.46 -7.24 8.98
N ILE A 137 -6.56 -6.55 8.73
CA ILE A 137 -6.95 -5.32 9.44
C ILE A 137 -7.48 -5.67 10.85
N LEU A 138 -8.39 -6.63 10.90
CA LEU A 138 -9.19 -6.89 12.10
C LEU A 138 -8.47 -7.78 13.12
N VAL A 139 -7.47 -8.59 12.72
CA VAL A 139 -6.65 -9.37 13.66
C VAL A 139 -5.88 -8.46 14.63
N TYR A 140 -5.56 -7.25 14.21
CA TYR A 140 -4.93 -6.21 15.04
C TYR A 140 -5.92 -5.22 15.64
N ARG A 141 -7.22 -5.40 15.39
CA ARG A 141 -8.27 -4.45 15.77
C ARG A 141 -7.94 -3.03 15.30
N ALA A 142 -7.36 -2.91 14.10
CA ALA A 142 -6.99 -1.64 13.52
C ALA A 142 -8.23 -0.79 13.26
N THR A 143 -8.16 0.48 13.67
CA THR A 143 -9.27 1.43 13.56
C THR A 143 -9.19 2.27 12.29
N HIS A 144 -8.01 2.33 11.65
CA HIS A 144 -7.77 3.16 10.49
C HIS A 144 -6.92 2.43 9.45
N VAL A 145 -7.24 2.66 8.18
CA VAL A 145 -6.49 2.09 7.04
C VAL A 145 -6.24 3.20 6.03
N PRO A 146 -4.97 3.53 5.71
CA PRO A 146 -4.66 4.45 4.63
C PRO A 146 -4.96 3.77 3.29
N VAL A 147 -5.99 4.25 2.62
CA VAL A 147 -6.48 3.68 1.36
C VAL A 147 -6.49 4.72 0.24
N GLY A 148 -6.18 4.25 -0.99
CA GLY A 148 -6.54 4.97 -2.20
C GLY A 148 -7.99 4.74 -2.59
N GLU A 149 -8.48 5.48 -3.58
CA GLU A 149 -9.86 5.36 -4.08
C GLU A 149 -10.21 3.94 -4.52
N ASP A 150 -9.24 3.22 -5.12
CA ASP A 150 -9.36 1.86 -5.61
C ASP A 150 -9.51 0.79 -4.51
N GLN A 151 -9.16 1.12 -3.26
CA GLN A 151 -9.24 0.21 -2.13
C GLN A 151 -10.46 0.47 -1.23
N LYS A 152 -11.24 1.50 -1.48
CA LYS A 152 -12.43 1.84 -0.67
C LYS A 152 -13.40 0.68 -0.58
N GLN A 153 -13.69 0.01 -1.69
CA GLN A 153 -14.64 -1.12 -1.73
C GLN A 153 -14.19 -2.29 -0.85
N HIS A 154 -12.88 -2.56 -0.76
CA HIS A 154 -12.35 -3.61 0.12
C HIS A 154 -12.47 -3.23 1.59
N LEU A 155 -12.26 -1.95 1.91
CA LEU A 155 -12.42 -1.47 3.28
C LEU A 155 -13.89 -1.49 3.71
N GLU A 156 -14.82 -1.15 2.81
CA GLU A 156 -16.27 -1.29 3.06
C GLU A 156 -16.62 -2.75 3.34
N LEU A 157 -16.10 -3.69 2.56
CA LEU A 157 -16.30 -5.13 2.85
C LEU A 157 -15.72 -5.53 4.22
N SER A 158 -14.56 -5.01 4.60
CA SER A 158 -13.97 -5.28 5.93
C SER A 158 -14.88 -4.77 7.06
N ARG A 159 -15.52 -3.62 6.86
CA ARG A 159 -16.52 -3.05 7.79
C ARG A 159 -17.77 -3.92 7.86
N ASP A 160 -18.28 -4.39 6.71
CA ASP A 160 -19.45 -5.27 6.63
C ASP A 160 -19.19 -6.60 7.35
N ILE A 161 -18.00 -7.19 7.18
CA ILE A 161 -17.59 -8.41 7.87
C ILE A 161 -17.49 -8.18 9.37
N ALA A 162 -16.85 -7.09 9.82
CA ALA A 162 -16.75 -6.73 11.23
C ALA A 162 -18.13 -6.54 11.86
N GLN A 163 -19.01 -5.78 11.20
CA GLN A 163 -20.36 -5.54 11.67
C GLN A 163 -21.17 -6.83 11.75
N LYS A 164 -21.07 -7.67 10.72
CA LYS A 164 -21.78 -8.97 10.72
C LYS A 164 -21.27 -9.88 11.82
N PHE A 165 -19.96 -10.00 12.02
CA PHE A 165 -19.37 -10.77 13.11
C PHE A 165 -19.88 -10.27 14.46
N ASN A 166 -19.82 -8.97 14.71
CA ASN A 166 -20.29 -8.37 15.94
C ASN A 166 -21.79 -8.67 16.19
N ASN A 167 -22.62 -8.61 15.14
CA ASN A 167 -24.05 -8.88 15.24
C ASN A 167 -24.37 -10.38 15.45
N ASP A 168 -23.75 -11.25 14.63
CA ASP A 168 -24.03 -12.69 14.65
C ASP A 168 -23.61 -13.32 15.99
N PHE A 169 -22.53 -12.80 16.60
CA PHE A 169 -21.97 -13.32 17.85
C PHE A 169 -22.20 -12.40 19.06
N ALA A 170 -23.13 -11.44 18.98
CA ALA A 170 -23.36 -10.43 20.02
C ALA A 170 -23.56 -11.05 21.42
N GLN A 171 -24.34 -12.11 21.52
CA GLN A 171 -24.59 -12.80 22.80
C GLN A 171 -23.30 -13.41 23.36
N SER A 172 -22.50 -14.06 22.53
CA SER A 172 -21.23 -14.68 22.94
C SER A 172 -20.20 -13.63 23.32
N ILE A 173 -20.08 -12.53 22.54
CA ILE A 173 -19.22 -11.40 22.83
C ILE A 173 -19.52 -10.82 24.21
N HIS A 174 -20.79 -10.59 24.51
CA HIS A 174 -21.23 -10.07 25.81
C HIS A 174 -20.96 -11.08 26.94
N ALA A 175 -21.28 -12.37 26.74
CA ALA A 175 -21.07 -13.39 27.73
C ALA A 175 -19.60 -13.59 28.13
N HIS A 176 -18.67 -13.37 27.21
CA HIS A 176 -17.25 -13.44 27.47
C HIS A 176 -16.63 -12.10 27.93
N GLY A 177 -17.44 -11.06 28.13
CA GLY A 177 -16.98 -9.77 28.66
C GLY A 177 -16.20 -8.91 27.67
N TYR A 178 -16.33 -9.16 26.35
CA TYR A 178 -15.64 -8.39 25.32
C TYR A 178 -16.37 -7.08 24.94
N GLY A 179 -17.45 -6.72 25.64
CA GLY A 179 -18.23 -5.50 25.45
C GLY A 179 -19.38 -5.67 24.46
N GLU A 180 -19.80 -4.59 23.80
CA GLU A 180 -20.91 -4.61 22.85
C GLU A 180 -20.48 -4.99 21.43
N ALA A 181 -19.21 -4.70 21.09
CA ALA A 181 -18.61 -5.03 19.80
C ALA A 181 -17.18 -5.53 20.00
N PHE A 182 -16.81 -6.60 19.32
CA PHE A 182 -15.47 -7.17 19.40
C PHE A 182 -14.50 -6.56 18.37
N PHE A 183 -14.94 -6.40 17.13
CA PHE A 183 -14.16 -5.75 16.10
C PHE A 183 -14.56 -4.28 15.91
N PRO A 184 -13.58 -3.36 15.75
CA PRO A 184 -13.88 -2.00 15.30
C PRO A 184 -14.40 -2.01 13.86
N LEU A 185 -15.06 -0.93 13.46
CA LEU A 185 -15.36 -0.65 12.06
C LEU A 185 -14.24 0.25 11.50
N PRO A 186 -13.27 -0.30 10.77
CA PRO A 186 -12.10 0.47 10.36
C PRO A 186 -12.49 1.63 9.43
N GLU A 187 -11.85 2.79 9.62
CA GLU A 187 -12.12 4.00 8.87
C GLU A 187 -11.01 4.29 7.85
N PRO A 188 -11.35 4.81 6.66
CA PRO A 188 -10.37 5.20 5.68
C PRO A 188 -9.61 6.44 6.16
N LEU A 189 -8.27 6.38 6.15
CA LEU A 189 -7.43 7.57 6.27
C LEU A 189 -7.14 8.13 4.88
N ILE A 190 -7.91 9.15 4.52
CA ILE A 190 -7.69 9.89 3.27
C ILE A 190 -6.75 11.05 3.60
N GLN A 191 -5.46 10.88 3.31
CA GLN A 191 -4.45 11.92 3.51
C GLN A 191 -4.21 12.69 2.21
N GLY A 192 -4.76 13.89 2.13
CA GLY A 192 -4.57 14.82 1.02
C GLY A 192 -5.07 14.31 -0.34
N PRO A 193 -4.93 15.08 -1.41
CA PRO A 193 -5.20 14.59 -2.76
C PRO A 193 -4.27 13.40 -3.05
N ALA A 194 -4.85 12.28 -3.48
CA ALA A 194 -4.07 11.13 -3.88
C ALA A 194 -3.16 11.55 -5.04
N THR A 195 -1.85 11.58 -4.81
CA THR A 195 -0.90 11.82 -5.89
C THR A 195 -0.89 10.60 -6.81
N ARG A 196 -1.76 10.65 -7.82
CA ARG A 196 -1.81 9.61 -8.85
C ARG A 196 -0.69 9.90 -9.84
N VAL A 197 0.41 9.17 -9.72
CA VAL A 197 1.54 9.29 -10.64
C VAL A 197 1.23 8.48 -11.90
N MET A 198 1.31 9.14 -13.05
CA MET A 198 1.07 8.53 -14.35
C MET A 198 2.39 8.11 -15.01
N SER A 199 2.31 7.25 -16.04
CA SER A 199 3.46 6.83 -16.82
C SER A 199 4.20 8.04 -17.43
N LEU A 200 5.52 8.02 -17.41
CA LEU A 200 6.33 9.06 -18.07
C LEU A 200 6.25 9.01 -19.60
N ARG A 201 5.66 7.95 -20.16
CA ARG A 201 5.49 7.75 -21.61
C ARG A 201 4.05 7.97 -22.07
N ASP A 202 3.10 7.98 -21.13
CA ASP A 202 1.67 8.14 -21.42
C ASP A 202 0.97 8.71 -20.18
N GLY A 203 0.72 10.00 -20.17
CA GLY A 203 0.10 10.72 -19.03
C GLY A 203 -1.34 10.28 -18.72
N THR A 204 -1.94 9.45 -19.56
CA THR A 204 -3.29 8.90 -19.33
C THR A 204 -3.29 7.56 -18.60
N LYS A 205 -2.14 6.87 -18.56
CA LYS A 205 -1.99 5.56 -17.89
C LYS A 205 -1.27 5.70 -16.56
N LYS A 206 -1.78 5.01 -15.53
CA LYS A 206 -1.12 4.95 -14.22
C LYS A 206 0.28 4.35 -14.36
N MET A 207 1.28 4.95 -13.69
CA MET A 207 2.63 4.38 -13.60
C MET A 207 2.55 2.95 -13.07
N SER A 208 3.12 2.01 -13.81
CA SER A 208 3.03 0.59 -13.51
C SER A 208 4.32 -0.13 -13.86
N LYS A 209 4.68 -1.13 -13.04
CA LYS A 209 5.81 -2.02 -13.30
C LYS A 209 5.56 -3.00 -14.45
N SER A 210 4.30 -3.27 -14.80
CA SER A 210 3.93 -4.17 -15.89
C SER A 210 4.09 -3.55 -17.27
N GLU A 211 4.36 -2.24 -17.37
CA GLU A 211 4.64 -1.61 -18.65
C GLU A 211 6.03 -2.04 -19.16
N PRO A 212 6.16 -2.50 -20.42
CA PRO A 212 7.41 -3.09 -20.93
C PRO A 212 8.59 -2.12 -20.89
N SER A 213 8.35 -0.82 -21.15
CA SER A 213 9.40 0.19 -21.15
C SER A 213 9.78 0.63 -19.75
N ASP A 214 11.05 0.47 -19.38
CA ASP A 214 11.56 0.99 -18.09
C ASP A 214 11.55 2.53 -18.03
N TYR A 215 11.53 3.21 -19.17
CA TYR A 215 11.34 4.67 -19.24
C TYR A 215 9.92 5.14 -18.91
N SER A 216 8.99 4.25 -18.66
CA SER A 216 7.63 4.59 -18.23
C SER A 216 7.55 4.98 -16.75
N ARG A 217 8.58 4.65 -15.96
CA ARG A 217 8.59 4.79 -14.50
C ARG A 217 9.97 5.17 -13.97
N ILE A 218 9.98 5.71 -12.77
CA ILE A 218 11.20 5.89 -11.96
C ILE A 218 11.12 4.83 -10.86
N ASN A 219 12.06 3.88 -10.85
CA ASN A 219 12.17 2.89 -9.78
C ASN A 219 12.88 3.54 -8.58
N LEU A 220 12.56 3.12 -7.36
CA LEU A 220 13.24 3.62 -6.17
C LEU A 220 14.72 3.18 -6.10
N THR A 221 15.08 2.17 -6.87
CA THR A 221 16.45 1.66 -7.02
C THR A 221 17.24 2.33 -8.14
N ASP A 222 16.63 3.24 -8.93
CA ASP A 222 17.32 3.98 -9.97
C ASP A 222 18.39 4.90 -9.34
N ASP A 223 19.55 4.98 -9.98
CA ASP A 223 20.59 5.93 -9.61
C ASP A 223 20.26 7.35 -10.14
N ALA A 224 21.08 8.31 -9.76
CA ALA A 224 20.90 9.72 -10.14
C ALA A 224 20.85 9.92 -11.66
N ASP A 225 21.70 9.23 -12.41
CA ASP A 225 21.77 9.34 -13.86
C ASP A 225 20.53 8.76 -14.53
N ALA A 226 20.07 7.58 -14.06
CA ALA A 226 18.86 6.94 -14.56
C ALA A 226 17.61 7.80 -14.27
N ILE A 227 17.48 8.35 -13.06
CA ILE A 227 16.37 9.25 -12.68
C ILE A 227 16.36 10.47 -13.62
N ALA A 228 17.50 11.15 -13.75
CA ALA A 228 17.61 12.34 -14.59
C ALA A 228 17.32 12.04 -16.07
N GLN A 229 17.82 10.92 -16.58
CA GLN A 229 17.59 10.49 -17.96
C GLN A 229 16.11 10.16 -18.22
N LYS A 230 15.45 9.45 -17.32
CA LYS A 230 14.03 9.09 -17.43
C LYS A 230 13.15 10.34 -17.46
N ILE A 231 13.44 11.33 -16.61
CA ILE A 231 12.71 12.61 -16.59
C ILE A 231 12.94 13.40 -17.87
N ARG A 232 14.19 13.53 -18.34
CA ARG A 232 14.49 14.23 -19.59
C ARG A 232 13.77 13.62 -20.79
N LYS A 233 13.67 12.27 -20.83
CA LYS A 233 12.99 11.52 -21.90
C LYS A 233 11.49 11.35 -21.67
N ALA A 234 10.92 11.83 -20.56
CA ALA A 234 9.47 11.80 -20.34
C ALA A 234 8.76 12.52 -21.50
N LYS A 235 7.63 11.96 -21.92
CA LYS A 235 6.85 12.53 -23.02
C LYS A 235 6.26 13.87 -22.59
N THR A 236 6.31 14.85 -23.49
CA THR A 236 5.67 16.17 -23.39
C THR A 236 5.26 16.63 -24.77
N ASP A 237 4.29 17.51 -24.85
CA ASP A 237 3.96 18.24 -26.07
C ASP A 237 4.95 19.40 -26.30
N PRO A 238 4.92 20.06 -27.48
CA PRO A 238 5.87 21.12 -27.86
C PRO A 238 5.54 22.50 -27.25
N GLU A 239 4.34 22.68 -26.70
CA GLU A 239 3.89 23.96 -26.18
C GLU A 239 4.58 24.32 -24.85
N PRO A 240 4.76 25.60 -24.50
CA PRO A 240 5.23 26.00 -23.18
C PRO A 240 4.38 25.48 -22.06
N LEU A 241 4.93 25.36 -20.84
CA LEU A 241 4.18 24.95 -19.67
C LEU A 241 3.03 25.95 -19.40
N PRO A 242 1.79 25.51 -19.16
CA PRO A 242 0.70 26.45 -18.88
C PRO A 242 0.96 27.23 -17.60
N SER A 243 0.41 28.44 -17.50
CA SER A 243 0.56 29.30 -16.32
C SER A 243 -0.52 29.07 -15.26
N GLU A 244 -1.57 28.31 -15.59
CA GLU A 244 -2.72 28.03 -14.72
C GLU A 244 -3.12 26.55 -14.78
N GLU A 245 -3.67 26.01 -13.70
CA GLU A 245 -4.07 24.60 -13.60
C GLU A 245 -5.08 24.18 -14.66
N LYS A 246 -5.99 25.07 -15.08
CA LYS A 246 -6.95 24.78 -16.15
C LYS A 246 -6.25 24.44 -17.49
N GLY A 247 -5.08 24.98 -17.72
CA GLY A 247 -4.27 24.65 -18.91
C GLY A 247 -3.66 23.25 -18.89
N LEU A 248 -3.66 22.57 -17.74
CA LEU A 248 -3.20 21.18 -17.61
C LEU A 248 -4.26 20.15 -18.02
N GLU A 249 -5.55 20.48 -17.94
CA GLU A 249 -6.66 19.53 -18.21
C GLU A 249 -6.54 18.82 -19.58
N PRO A 250 -6.25 19.51 -20.70
CA PRO A 250 -6.07 18.85 -22.01
C PRO A 250 -4.66 18.25 -22.20
N ARG A 251 -3.76 18.37 -21.22
CA ARG A 251 -2.33 18.06 -21.35
C ARG A 251 -1.85 17.09 -20.27
N PRO A 252 -2.25 15.81 -20.34
CA PRO A 252 -2.03 14.82 -19.27
C PRO A 252 -0.55 14.58 -18.92
N GLU A 253 0.36 14.68 -19.89
CA GLU A 253 1.80 14.56 -19.64
C GLU A 253 2.34 15.76 -18.85
N ALA A 254 1.88 16.98 -19.17
CA ALA A 254 2.24 18.18 -18.41
C ALA A 254 1.67 18.10 -16.98
N ASP A 255 0.40 17.71 -16.84
CA ASP A 255 -0.26 17.54 -15.54
C ASP A 255 0.48 16.53 -14.66
N ASN A 256 0.90 15.40 -15.23
CA ASN A 256 1.68 14.39 -14.52
C ASN A 256 3.02 14.93 -14.00
N LEU A 257 3.81 15.60 -14.85
CA LEU A 257 5.13 16.11 -14.44
C LEU A 257 5.02 17.24 -13.42
N VAL A 258 4.05 18.14 -13.57
CA VAL A 258 3.74 19.20 -12.59
C VAL A 258 3.29 18.59 -11.27
N GLY A 259 2.43 17.57 -11.31
CA GLY A 259 1.97 16.83 -10.13
C GLY A 259 3.11 16.12 -9.39
N ILE A 260 4.05 15.49 -10.13
CA ILE A 260 5.24 14.86 -9.55
C ILE A 260 6.13 15.91 -8.87
N TYR A 261 6.38 17.05 -9.52
CA TYR A 261 7.18 18.13 -8.94
C TYR A 261 6.54 18.66 -7.66
N ALA A 262 5.25 18.97 -7.71
CA ALA A 262 4.49 19.46 -6.56
C ALA A 262 4.56 18.48 -5.38
N ALA A 263 4.36 17.19 -5.64
CA ALA A 263 4.40 16.16 -4.60
C ALA A 263 5.81 16.00 -3.98
N LEU A 264 6.88 16.00 -4.79
CA LEU A 264 8.25 15.91 -4.30
C LEU A 264 8.69 17.16 -3.53
N LYS A 265 8.20 18.33 -3.92
CA LYS A 265 8.49 19.63 -3.26
C LYS A 265 7.63 19.85 -2.01
N GLY A 266 6.48 19.18 -1.91
CA GLY A 266 5.49 19.44 -0.85
C GLY A 266 4.71 20.73 -1.09
N SER A 267 4.44 21.11 -2.35
CA SER A 267 3.74 22.33 -2.78
C SER A 267 2.49 21.99 -3.59
N SER A 268 1.71 22.99 -3.97
CA SER A 268 0.58 22.83 -4.88
C SER A 268 1.01 22.88 -6.35
N LYS A 269 0.18 22.34 -7.27
CA LYS A 269 0.39 22.52 -8.71
C LYS A 269 0.39 24.01 -9.10
N ALA A 270 -0.47 24.82 -8.47
CA ALA A 270 -0.53 26.27 -8.69
C ALA A 270 0.82 26.95 -8.36
N ASP A 271 1.50 26.54 -7.27
CA ASP A 271 2.82 27.08 -6.93
C ASP A 271 3.88 26.72 -7.97
N VAL A 272 3.84 25.50 -8.49
CA VAL A 272 4.74 25.04 -9.57
C VAL A 272 4.49 25.82 -10.83
N LEU A 273 3.24 26.04 -11.22
CA LEU A 273 2.89 26.80 -12.40
C LEU A 273 3.22 28.29 -12.26
N ARG A 274 3.18 28.84 -11.05
CA ARG A 274 3.64 30.22 -10.79
C ARG A 274 5.14 30.38 -10.99
N GLU A 275 5.91 29.31 -10.69
CA GLU A 275 7.37 29.32 -10.82
C GLU A 275 7.83 29.05 -12.27
N PHE A 276 7.18 28.12 -12.98
CA PHE A 276 7.63 27.62 -14.28
C PHE A 276 6.67 27.93 -15.44
N GLY A 277 5.49 28.45 -15.18
CA GLY A 277 4.47 28.72 -16.21
C GLY A 277 4.97 29.67 -17.31
N GLY A 278 4.59 29.38 -18.55
CA GLY A 278 5.09 30.07 -19.74
C GLY A 278 6.49 29.65 -20.16
N GLY A 279 7.22 28.88 -19.36
CA GLY A 279 8.56 28.42 -19.64
C GLY A 279 8.61 27.14 -20.50
N GLN A 280 9.78 26.85 -21.04
CA GLN A 280 10.04 25.68 -21.86
C GLN A 280 10.14 24.40 -20.98
N PHE A 281 9.64 23.27 -21.48
CA PHE A 281 9.76 21.98 -20.79
C PHE A 281 11.20 21.55 -20.51
N SER A 282 12.17 21.95 -21.33
CA SER A 282 13.58 21.65 -21.08
C SER A 282 14.06 22.19 -19.73
N THR A 283 13.72 23.47 -19.44
CA THR A 283 14.05 24.11 -18.15
C THR A 283 13.32 23.42 -16.99
N PHE A 284 12.01 23.20 -17.14
CA PHE A 284 11.20 22.54 -16.11
C PHE A 284 11.67 21.11 -15.82
N LYS A 285 11.96 20.31 -16.86
CA LYS A 285 12.46 18.93 -16.70
C LYS A 285 13.83 18.88 -16.02
N THR A 286 14.69 19.88 -16.25
CA THR A 286 15.97 19.98 -15.54
C THR A 286 15.72 20.17 -14.03
N ALA A 287 14.88 21.15 -13.67
CA ALA A 287 14.53 21.39 -12.27
C ALA A 287 13.83 20.18 -11.61
N LEU A 288 12.94 19.51 -12.36
CA LEU A 288 12.30 18.27 -11.86
C LEU A 288 13.30 17.13 -11.68
N ALA A 289 14.26 16.98 -12.58
CA ALA A 289 15.31 15.97 -12.47
C ALA A 289 16.18 16.22 -11.23
N ASP A 290 16.62 17.45 -11.03
CA ASP A 290 17.42 17.83 -9.87
C ASP A 290 16.67 17.58 -8.55
N LEU A 291 15.40 17.98 -8.49
CA LEU A 291 14.54 17.72 -7.32
C LEU A 291 14.34 16.22 -7.08
N ALA A 292 14.06 15.45 -8.13
CA ALA A 292 13.84 14.02 -8.01
C ALA A 292 15.11 13.28 -7.57
N VAL A 293 16.26 13.62 -8.14
CA VAL A 293 17.57 13.08 -7.71
C VAL A 293 17.85 13.41 -6.24
N ALA A 294 17.62 14.66 -5.84
CA ALA A 294 17.84 15.08 -4.45
C ALA A 294 16.94 14.33 -3.45
N LYS A 295 15.70 14.00 -3.84
CA LYS A 295 14.73 13.30 -2.97
C LYS A 295 14.85 11.79 -3.00
N LEU A 296 15.01 11.20 -4.19
CA LEU A 296 14.99 9.74 -4.36
C LEU A 296 16.39 9.12 -4.29
N GLY A 297 17.42 9.85 -4.68
CA GLY A 297 18.80 9.34 -4.66
C GLY A 297 19.25 8.78 -3.30
N PRO A 298 19.04 9.50 -2.19
CA PRO A 298 19.35 8.99 -0.85
C PRO A 298 18.56 7.73 -0.50
N ILE A 299 17.27 7.65 -0.89
CA ILE A 299 16.42 6.47 -0.67
C ILE A 299 16.98 5.27 -1.42
N GLY A 300 17.29 5.42 -2.71
CA GLY A 300 17.85 4.34 -3.52
C GLY A 300 19.21 3.87 -3.02
N ALA A 301 20.07 4.78 -2.57
CA ALA A 301 21.37 4.46 -1.98
C ALA A 301 21.21 3.64 -0.69
N GLU A 302 20.31 4.04 0.22
CA GLU A 302 20.05 3.31 1.46
C GLU A 302 19.38 1.96 1.19
N MET A 303 18.42 1.88 0.26
CA MET A 303 17.86 0.59 -0.16
C MET A 303 18.92 -0.37 -0.67
N LYS A 304 19.84 0.11 -1.51
CA LYS A 304 20.94 -0.69 -2.04
C LYS A 304 21.86 -1.19 -0.94
N LYS A 305 22.18 -0.35 0.03
CA LYS A 305 22.97 -0.71 1.20
C LYS A 305 22.27 -1.76 2.06
N LEU A 306 20.98 -1.58 2.38
CA LEU A 306 20.17 -2.53 3.15
C LEU A 306 20.10 -3.89 2.44
N MET A 307 19.89 -3.91 1.13
CA MET A 307 19.83 -5.16 0.35
C MET A 307 21.17 -5.93 0.30
N GLN A 308 22.30 -5.30 0.66
CA GLN A 308 23.58 -5.98 0.84
C GLN A 308 23.69 -6.67 2.22
N ASP A 309 22.80 -6.35 3.15
CA ASP A 309 22.70 -6.97 4.48
C ASP A 309 21.32 -7.62 4.69
N PRO A 310 21.05 -8.76 4.02
CA PRO A 310 19.77 -9.46 4.17
C PRO A 310 19.55 -9.97 5.60
N VAL A 311 20.60 -10.22 6.37
CA VAL A 311 20.50 -10.66 7.78
C VAL A 311 19.87 -9.57 8.64
N TYR A 312 20.26 -8.34 8.43
CA TYR A 312 19.65 -7.20 9.13
C TYR A 312 18.15 -7.06 8.75
N ILE A 313 17.81 -7.12 7.46
CA ILE A 313 16.40 -7.05 7.03
C ILE A 313 15.58 -8.18 7.65
N ASP A 314 16.11 -9.41 7.61
CA ASP A 314 15.43 -10.57 8.19
C ASP A 314 15.26 -10.43 9.71
N SER A 315 16.22 -9.82 10.41
CA SER A 315 16.08 -9.52 11.85
C SER A 315 14.98 -8.51 12.15
N VAL A 316 14.81 -7.48 11.30
CA VAL A 316 13.71 -6.52 11.41
C VAL A 316 12.36 -7.19 11.19
N LEU A 317 12.26 -8.07 10.18
CA LEU A 317 11.05 -8.83 9.91
C LEU A 317 10.72 -9.81 11.05
N ALA A 318 11.72 -10.46 11.63
CA ALA A 318 11.53 -11.39 12.75
C ALA A 318 11.03 -10.68 14.01
N ASP A 319 11.67 -9.55 14.42
CA ASP A 319 11.20 -8.73 15.54
C ASP A 319 9.77 -8.24 15.32
N GLY A 320 9.50 -7.72 14.11
CA GLY A 320 8.17 -7.26 13.74
C GLY A 320 7.13 -8.36 13.77
N SER A 321 7.49 -9.57 13.29
CA SER A 321 6.59 -10.73 13.31
C SER A 321 6.25 -11.19 14.73
N GLU A 322 7.22 -11.23 15.64
CA GLU A 322 7.00 -11.59 17.05
C GLU A 322 6.05 -10.61 17.74
N ARG A 323 6.27 -9.31 17.52
CA ARG A 323 5.40 -8.24 18.05
C ARG A 323 3.99 -8.29 17.44
N ALA A 324 3.89 -8.52 16.13
CA ALA A 324 2.62 -8.67 15.43
C ALA A 324 1.87 -9.92 15.91
N GLN A 325 2.56 -11.06 16.03
CA GLN A 325 1.98 -12.32 16.50
C GLN A 325 1.41 -12.20 17.91
N THR A 326 2.10 -11.49 18.81
CA THR A 326 1.61 -11.26 20.17
C THR A 326 0.23 -10.59 20.16
N LEU A 327 0.03 -9.57 19.32
CA LEU A 327 -1.25 -8.89 19.18
C LEU A 327 -2.30 -9.77 18.49
N ALA A 328 -1.91 -10.48 17.46
CA ALA A 328 -2.78 -11.33 16.67
C ALA A 328 -3.28 -12.52 17.47
N ALA A 329 -2.40 -13.18 18.24
CA ALA A 329 -2.73 -14.31 19.10
C ALA A 329 -3.74 -13.94 20.20
N GLU A 330 -3.63 -12.75 20.79
CA GLU A 330 -4.62 -12.24 21.75
C GLU A 330 -6.01 -12.12 21.10
N THR A 331 -6.08 -11.55 19.92
CA THR A 331 -7.32 -11.40 19.15
C THR A 331 -7.89 -12.77 18.78
N MET A 332 -7.06 -13.69 18.26
CA MET A 332 -7.50 -15.02 17.87
C MET A 332 -7.96 -15.88 19.05
N LYS A 333 -7.33 -15.72 20.22
CA LYS A 333 -7.80 -16.36 21.45
C LYS A 333 -9.25 -15.95 21.73
N ALA A 334 -9.55 -14.67 21.68
CA ALA A 334 -10.90 -14.17 21.89
C ALA A 334 -11.88 -14.61 20.79
N VAL A 335 -11.45 -14.57 19.51
CA VAL A 335 -12.29 -15.08 18.40
C VAL A 335 -12.68 -16.54 18.61
N LYS A 336 -11.75 -17.39 19.05
CA LYS A 336 -12.03 -18.81 19.33
C LYS A 336 -13.04 -18.98 20.45
N ASP A 337 -12.98 -18.17 21.51
CA ASP A 337 -13.98 -18.15 22.58
C ASP A 337 -15.36 -17.73 22.06
N ILE A 338 -15.39 -16.65 21.28
CA ILE A 338 -16.64 -16.08 20.74
C ILE A 338 -17.33 -17.07 19.80
N VAL A 339 -16.56 -17.73 18.90
CA VAL A 339 -17.10 -18.70 17.93
C VAL A 339 -17.44 -20.04 18.58
N GLY A 340 -16.89 -20.33 19.77
CA GLY A 340 -17.19 -21.55 20.53
C GLY A 340 -16.27 -22.72 20.18
N PHE A 341 -15.02 -22.46 19.75
CA PHE A 341 -14.04 -23.52 19.52
C PHE A 341 -13.49 -24.06 20.86
N VAL A 342 -13.37 -25.38 20.95
CA VAL A 342 -12.70 -26.01 22.09
C VAL A 342 -11.21 -25.64 22.05
N ARG A 343 -10.71 -25.14 23.19
CA ARG A 343 -9.27 -24.85 23.38
C ARG A 343 -8.59 -25.90 24.22
N ARG A 344 -7.33 -26.13 23.97
CA ARG A 344 -6.46 -26.97 24.80
C ARG A 344 -5.99 -26.22 26.02
#